data_0e5e726d00032edd38be9cd8f7595df9
#
_entry.id   0e5e726d00032edd38be9cd8f7595df9
#
_cell.length_a   1.000
_cell.length_b   1.000
_cell.length_c   1.000
_cell.angle_alpha   90.00
_cell.angle_beta   90.00
_cell.angle_gamma   90.00
#
_symmetry.space_group_name_H-M   'P 1'
#
loop_
_entity.id
_entity.type
_entity.pdbx_description
1 polymer ?
#
loop_
_entity_poly.entity_id
_entity_poly.type
_entity_poly.pdbx_seq_one_letter_code
_entity_poly.pdbx_strand_id
1 'polypeptide(L)'
;MKIGLCGTMSVGKTTLVNALQDLPEFKGYNFRTERSKELMEMGIPLNTDSTLLGQTVFLAERAGELMQENIITDRTVIDVMAFSQASKSIDYIDKEAFSDYASHLISEYDYIFYVSPKGVEIEDNG
;
A
#
# COMPACT_ATOMS: atom_id res chain seq x y z
N MET A 1 6.06 -4.87 15.45
CA MET A 1 4.74 -4.64 14.85
C MET A 1 4.84 -4.38 13.36
N LYS A 2 3.81 -4.76 12.65
CA LYS A 2 3.70 -4.53 11.22
C LYS A 2 2.63 -3.49 10.98
N ILE A 3 3.05 -2.32 10.55
CA ILE A 3 2.18 -1.15 10.42
C ILE A 3 2.16 -0.70 8.97
N GLY A 4 0.97 -0.56 8.41
CA GLY A 4 0.82 -0.11 7.04
C GLY A 4 0.08 1.22 6.96
N LEU A 5 0.51 2.08 6.04
CA LEU A 5 -0.17 3.33 5.74
C LEU A 5 -0.78 3.20 4.34
N CYS A 6 -2.09 3.28 4.25
CA CYS A 6 -2.77 3.19 2.96
C CYS A 6 -3.43 4.52 2.60
N GLY A 7 -3.71 4.69 1.32
CA GLY A 7 -4.30 5.91 0.80
C GLY A 7 -3.75 6.25 -0.56
N THR A 8 -4.32 7.28 -1.17
CA THR A 8 -3.91 7.68 -2.51
C THR A 8 -2.52 8.32 -2.51
N MET A 9 -1.94 8.45 -3.70
CA MET A 9 -0.64 9.09 -3.87
C MET A 9 -0.70 10.56 -3.46
N SER A 10 0.43 11.11 -3.08
CA SER A 10 0.59 12.54 -2.82
C SER A 10 -0.26 13.08 -1.68
N VAL A 11 -0.57 12.26 -0.70
CA VAL A 11 -1.38 12.68 0.44
C VAL A 11 -0.55 12.84 1.71
N GLY A 12 0.76 12.88 1.58
CA GLY A 12 1.61 13.08 2.74
C GLY A 12 2.05 11.81 3.45
N LYS A 13 1.82 10.65 2.86
CA LYS A 13 2.26 9.38 3.48
C LYS A 13 3.76 9.33 3.65
N THR A 14 4.51 9.74 2.63
CA THR A 14 5.97 9.76 2.71
C THR A 14 6.44 10.73 3.79
N THR A 15 5.81 11.88 3.90
CA THR A 15 6.14 12.85 4.94
C THR A 15 5.88 12.24 6.32
N LEU A 16 4.76 11.54 6.47
CA LEU A 16 4.42 10.89 7.73
C LEU A 16 5.42 9.79 8.06
N VAL A 17 5.79 8.97 7.09
CA VAL A 17 6.78 7.91 7.30
C VAL A 17 8.11 8.51 7.76
N ASN A 18 8.53 9.59 7.11
CA ASN A 18 9.78 10.26 7.48
C ASN A 18 9.72 10.81 8.90
N ALA A 19 8.58 11.35 9.30
CA ALA A 19 8.40 11.86 10.66
C ALA A 19 8.44 10.73 11.68
N LEU A 20 7.86 9.59 11.36
CA LEU A 20 7.86 8.44 12.26
C LEU A 20 9.27 7.89 12.49
N GLN A 21 10.15 8.01 11.49
CA GLN A 21 11.53 7.55 11.64
C GLN A 21 12.27 8.26 12.77
N ASP A 22 11.85 9.47 13.09
CA ASP A 22 12.51 10.26 14.13
C ASP A 22 11.99 9.96 15.52
N LEU A 23 10.97 9.13 15.66
CA LEU A 23 10.39 8.81 16.95
C LEU A 23 11.14 7.66 17.62
N PRO A 24 11.48 7.79 18.92
CA PRO A 24 12.18 6.73 19.64
C PRO A 24 11.44 5.41 19.64
N GLU A 25 10.11 5.45 19.61
CA GLU A 25 9.26 4.26 19.64
C GLU A 25 9.50 3.35 18.45
N PHE A 26 9.96 3.91 17.34
CA PHE A 26 10.18 3.14 16.11
C PHE A 26 11.66 2.93 15.80
N LYS A 27 12.50 3.11 16.80
CA LYS A 27 13.92 2.83 16.62
C LYS A 27 14.08 1.33 16.34
N GLY A 28 14.83 1.03 15.29
CA GLY A 28 15.03 -0.36 14.90
C GLY A 28 13.99 -0.90 13.94
N TYR A 29 12.95 -0.12 13.63
CA TYR A 29 11.98 -0.51 12.62
C TYR A 29 12.55 -0.30 11.22
N ASN A 30 12.15 -1.18 10.31
CA ASN A 30 12.41 -0.97 8.90
C ASN A 30 11.32 -0.08 8.33
N PHE A 31 11.69 0.83 7.46
CA PHE A 31 10.74 1.75 6.82
C PHE A 31 10.81 1.53 5.33
N ARG A 32 9.67 1.24 4.71
CA ARG A 32 9.57 1.00 3.28
C ARG A 32 8.71 2.08 2.66
N THR A 33 9.31 2.86 1.78
CA THR A 33 8.58 3.88 1.05
C THR A 33 7.99 3.30 -0.22
N GLU A 34 7.06 4.03 -0.81
CA GLU A 34 6.41 3.61 -2.03
C GLU A 34 7.42 3.45 -3.17
N ARG A 35 7.25 2.39 -3.96
CA ARG A 35 8.11 2.08 -5.10
C ARG A 35 7.38 2.15 -6.43
N SER A 36 6.22 2.79 -6.45
CA SER A 36 5.43 2.91 -7.68
C SER A 36 6.22 3.49 -8.84
N LYS A 37 7.00 4.53 -8.56
CA LYS A 37 7.78 5.18 -9.60
C LYS A 37 8.80 4.24 -10.23
N GLU A 38 9.48 3.47 -9.40
CA GLU A 38 10.48 2.52 -9.90
C GLU A 38 9.84 1.45 -10.77
N LEU A 39 8.68 0.97 -10.36
CA LEU A 39 7.98 -0.06 -11.12
C LEU A 39 7.45 0.51 -12.44
N MET A 40 7.00 1.75 -12.44
CA MET A 40 6.58 2.40 -13.68
C MET A 40 7.74 2.57 -14.65
N GLU A 41 8.92 2.87 -14.14
CA GLU A 41 10.12 2.98 -14.96
C GLU A 41 10.51 1.64 -15.56
N MET A 42 10.13 0.54 -14.94
CA MET A 42 10.33 -0.80 -15.48
C MET A 42 9.27 -1.20 -16.48
N GLY A 43 8.33 -0.29 -16.77
CA GLY A 43 7.28 -0.56 -17.74
C GLY A 43 6.04 -1.24 -17.15
N ILE A 44 5.91 -1.24 -15.84
CA ILE A 44 4.75 -1.85 -15.19
C ILE A 44 3.67 -0.77 -14.97
N PRO A 45 2.54 -0.85 -15.68
CA PRO A 45 1.49 0.16 -15.53
C PRO A 45 0.74 -0.01 -14.20
N LEU A 46 0.46 1.12 -13.53
CA LEU A 46 -0.13 1.12 -12.18
C LEU A 46 -1.50 1.78 -12.09
N ASN A 47 -1.93 2.41 -13.16
CA ASN A 47 -3.21 3.13 -13.18
C ASN A 47 -4.30 2.24 -13.75
N THR A 48 -5.27 2.83 -14.44
CA THR A 48 -6.37 2.08 -15.03
C THR A 48 -5.94 1.09 -16.11
N ASP A 49 -4.71 1.19 -16.59
CA ASP A 49 -4.15 0.24 -17.54
C ASP A 49 -3.36 -0.89 -16.88
N SER A 50 -3.37 -0.95 -15.55
CA SER A 50 -2.63 -1.98 -14.84
C SER A 50 -3.15 -3.38 -15.20
N THR A 51 -2.23 -4.34 -15.18
CA THR A 51 -2.52 -5.72 -15.54
C THR A 51 -2.54 -6.59 -14.29
N LEU A 52 -3.13 -7.78 -14.43
CA LEU A 52 -3.11 -8.74 -13.33
C LEU A 52 -1.67 -9.07 -12.92
N LEU A 53 -0.79 -9.26 -13.90
CA LEU A 53 0.62 -9.55 -13.61
C LEU A 53 1.28 -8.40 -12.86
N GLY A 54 1.04 -7.16 -13.29
CA GLY A 54 1.60 -5.98 -12.63
C GLY A 54 1.12 -5.85 -11.19
N GLN A 55 -0.17 -6.07 -10.96
CA GLN A 55 -0.70 -6.01 -9.59
C GLN A 55 -0.17 -7.16 -8.74
N THR A 56 0.10 -8.31 -9.37
CA THR A 56 0.73 -9.42 -8.65
C THR A 56 2.14 -9.08 -8.19
N VAL A 57 2.89 -8.34 -9.00
CA VAL A 57 4.23 -7.86 -8.59
C VAL A 57 4.11 -6.97 -7.37
N PHE A 58 3.16 -6.04 -7.36
CA PHE A 58 2.93 -5.17 -6.22
C PHE A 58 2.55 -5.96 -4.99
N LEU A 59 1.67 -6.91 -5.15
CA LEU A 59 1.24 -7.74 -4.03
C LEU A 59 2.42 -8.53 -3.46
N ALA A 60 3.27 -9.05 -4.33
CA ALA A 60 4.46 -9.79 -3.90
C ALA A 60 5.39 -8.90 -3.08
N GLU A 61 5.55 -7.64 -3.47
CA GLU A 61 6.37 -6.71 -2.69
C GLU A 61 5.77 -6.45 -1.32
N ARG A 62 4.45 -6.28 -1.25
CA ARG A 62 3.78 -6.12 0.05
C ARG A 62 3.93 -7.36 0.91
N ALA A 63 3.78 -8.53 0.31
CA ALA A 63 3.94 -9.78 1.04
C ALA A 63 5.37 -9.92 1.59
N GLY A 64 6.36 -9.55 0.79
CA GLY A 64 7.74 -9.58 1.24
C GLY A 64 8.00 -8.67 2.44
N GLU A 65 7.41 -7.48 2.42
CA GLU A 65 7.52 -6.56 3.53
C GLU A 65 6.94 -7.15 4.82
N LEU A 66 5.84 -7.88 4.69
CA LEU A 66 5.16 -8.47 5.84
C LEU A 66 5.90 -9.64 6.47
N MET A 67 6.98 -10.09 5.86
CA MET A 67 7.85 -11.10 6.48
C MET A 67 8.76 -10.51 7.55
N GLN A 68 8.82 -9.20 7.66
CA GLN A 68 9.64 -8.53 8.66
C GLN A 68 8.85 -8.24 9.92
N GLU A 69 9.48 -8.42 11.08
CA GLU A 69 8.76 -8.27 12.34
C GLU A 69 8.42 -6.84 12.69
N ASN A 70 9.32 -5.90 12.42
CA ASN A 70 9.14 -4.50 12.79
C ASN A 70 9.27 -3.65 11.54
N ILE A 71 8.14 -3.31 10.95
CA ILE A 71 8.14 -2.60 9.68
C ILE A 71 7.01 -1.58 9.62
N ILE A 72 7.28 -0.45 8.99
CA ILE A 72 6.27 0.54 8.64
C ILE A 72 6.34 0.72 7.13
N THR A 73 5.21 0.54 6.47
CA THR A 73 5.16 0.60 5.01
C THR A 73 4.29 1.76 4.54
N ASP A 74 4.74 2.41 3.46
CA ASP A 74 4.00 3.47 2.78
C ASP A 74 3.26 2.87 1.59
N ARG A 75 2.41 1.95 1.84
CA ARG A 75 1.47 1.26 0.97
C ARG A 75 1.17 -0.09 1.60
N THR A 76 0.01 -0.59 1.34
CA THR A 76 -0.43 -1.85 1.92
C THR A 76 -1.08 -2.74 0.86
N VAL A 77 -1.42 -3.95 1.28
CA VAL A 77 -2.21 -4.87 0.46
C VAL A 77 -3.54 -4.22 0.05
N ILE A 78 -4.11 -3.38 0.91
CA ILE A 78 -5.37 -2.71 0.59
C ILE A 78 -5.21 -1.78 -0.61
N ASP A 79 -4.08 -1.07 -0.71
CA ASP A 79 -3.81 -0.21 -1.87
C ASP A 79 -3.76 -1.04 -3.15
N VAL A 80 -3.11 -2.19 -3.10
CA VAL A 80 -3.02 -3.07 -4.26
C VAL A 80 -4.40 -3.55 -4.68
N MET A 81 -5.24 -3.92 -3.71
CA MET A 81 -6.61 -4.34 -4.01
C MET A 81 -7.39 -3.21 -4.68
N ALA A 82 -7.25 -1.99 -4.17
CA ALA A 82 -7.95 -0.84 -4.75
C ALA A 82 -7.50 -0.58 -6.19
N PHE A 83 -6.20 -0.64 -6.45
CA PHE A 83 -5.69 -0.45 -7.81
C PHE A 83 -6.18 -1.54 -8.75
N SER A 84 -6.23 -2.79 -8.30
CA SER A 84 -6.70 -3.87 -9.16
C SER A 84 -8.17 -3.70 -9.50
N GLN A 85 -8.98 -3.25 -8.56
CA GLN A 85 -10.39 -3.01 -8.82
C GLN A 85 -10.62 -1.84 -9.79
N ALA A 86 -9.74 -0.87 -9.78
CA ALA A 86 -9.84 0.29 -10.67
C ALA A 86 -9.31 0.00 -12.08
N SER A 87 -8.63 -1.11 -12.29
CA SER A 87 -8.06 -1.44 -13.60
C SER A 87 -9.13 -1.72 -14.63
N LYS A 88 -8.93 -1.22 -15.85
CA LYS A 88 -9.80 -1.52 -16.99
C LYS A 88 -9.31 -2.72 -17.79
N SER A 89 -8.10 -3.18 -17.52
CA SER A 89 -7.47 -4.27 -18.25
C SER A 89 -7.66 -5.63 -17.60
N ILE A 90 -8.08 -5.65 -16.35
CA ILE A 90 -8.28 -6.89 -15.61
C ILE A 90 -9.77 -7.23 -15.63
N ASP A 91 -10.12 -8.45 -16.06
CA ASP A 91 -11.53 -8.81 -16.11
C ASP A 91 -12.10 -9.05 -14.71
N TYR A 92 -13.42 -9.14 -14.65
CA TYR A 92 -14.13 -9.23 -13.38
C TYR A 92 -13.75 -10.47 -12.58
N ILE A 93 -13.61 -11.60 -13.26
CA ILE A 93 -13.30 -12.86 -12.58
C ILE A 93 -11.92 -12.79 -11.94
N ASP A 94 -10.95 -12.26 -12.69
CA ASP A 94 -9.59 -12.11 -12.18
C ASP A 94 -9.52 -11.09 -11.06
N LYS A 95 -10.29 -10.00 -11.13
CA LYS A 95 -10.34 -9.02 -10.05
C LYS A 95 -10.85 -9.64 -8.76
N GLU A 96 -11.90 -10.45 -8.87
CA GLU A 96 -12.48 -11.09 -7.69
C GLU A 96 -11.52 -12.11 -7.08
N ALA A 97 -10.90 -12.93 -7.90
CA ALA A 97 -9.93 -13.92 -7.42
C ALA A 97 -8.73 -13.23 -6.77
N PHE A 98 -8.22 -12.18 -7.39
CA PHE A 98 -7.08 -11.44 -6.88
C PHE A 98 -7.41 -10.77 -5.55
N SER A 99 -8.56 -10.09 -5.47
CA SER A 99 -8.98 -9.41 -4.24
C SER A 99 -9.24 -10.40 -3.11
N ASP A 100 -9.83 -11.53 -3.43
CA ASP A 100 -10.09 -12.55 -2.44
C ASP A 100 -8.78 -13.09 -1.85
N TYR A 101 -7.83 -13.40 -2.71
CA TYR A 101 -6.52 -13.86 -2.25
C TYR A 101 -5.81 -12.78 -1.44
N ALA A 102 -5.76 -11.56 -1.97
CA ALA A 102 -5.06 -10.46 -1.32
C ALA A 102 -5.64 -10.14 0.06
N SER A 103 -6.95 -10.27 0.21
CA SER A 103 -7.61 -9.97 1.47
C SER A 103 -7.12 -10.84 2.63
N HIS A 104 -6.64 -12.05 2.33
CA HIS A 104 -6.10 -12.93 3.36
C HIS A 104 -4.81 -12.38 3.98
N LEU A 105 -4.13 -11.49 3.28
CA LEU A 105 -2.89 -10.91 3.77
C LEU A 105 -3.11 -9.71 4.70
N ILE A 106 -4.32 -9.18 4.73
CA ILE A 106 -4.62 -8.02 5.57
C ILE A 106 -4.36 -8.30 7.03
N SER A 107 -4.67 -9.50 7.48
CA SER A 107 -4.49 -9.88 8.88
C SER A 107 -3.04 -9.99 9.31
N GLU A 108 -2.09 -9.94 8.37
CA GLU A 108 -0.66 -9.91 8.69
C GLU A 108 -0.22 -8.57 9.28
N TYR A 109 -0.98 -7.50 9.02
CA TYR A 109 -0.70 -6.20 9.63
C TYR A 109 -1.23 -6.16 11.04
N ASP A 110 -0.46 -5.56 11.94
CA ASP A 110 -0.97 -5.28 13.29
C ASP A 110 -1.86 -4.05 13.25
N TYR A 111 -1.48 -3.05 12.45
CA TYR A 111 -2.27 -1.83 12.26
C TYR A 111 -2.18 -1.36 10.83
N ILE A 112 -3.30 -0.87 10.31
CA ILE A 112 -3.35 -0.19 9.02
C ILE A 112 -4.03 1.15 9.26
N PHE A 113 -3.35 2.23 8.86
CA PHE A 113 -3.88 3.58 9.00
C PHE A 113 -4.16 4.15 7.62
N TYR A 114 -5.36 4.66 7.43
CA TYR A 114 -5.72 5.33 6.19
C TYR A 114 -5.28 6.79 6.28
N VAL A 115 -4.45 7.21 5.33
CA VAL A 115 -3.99 8.59 5.24
C VAL A 115 -4.84 9.28 4.19
N SER A 116 -5.73 10.14 4.64
CA SER A 116 -6.65 10.82 3.75
C SER A 116 -5.95 11.96 3.00
N PRO A 117 -6.28 12.15 1.71
CA PRO A 117 -5.76 13.30 0.97
C PRO A 117 -6.23 14.63 1.55
N LYS A 118 -7.31 14.61 2.31
CA LYS A 118 -7.86 15.78 2.96
C LYS A 118 -7.93 15.56 4.45
N GLY A 119 -6.85 15.01 5.01
CA GLY A 119 -6.85 14.62 6.40
C GLY A 119 -7.36 15.70 7.33
N VAL A 120 -6.90 16.92 7.15
CA VAL A 120 -7.33 18.03 8.00
C VAL A 120 -8.81 18.35 7.77
N GLU A 121 -9.23 18.38 6.50
CA GLU A 121 -10.61 18.68 6.17
C GLU A 121 -11.57 17.61 6.65
N ILE A 122 -11.15 16.36 6.58
CA ILE A 122 -11.97 15.26 7.07
C ILE A 122 -12.12 15.37 8.56
N GLU A 123 -11.07 15.75 9.25
CA GLU A 123 -11.13 15.99 10.69
C GLU A 123 -12.09 17.12 11.03
N ASP A 124 -12.11 18.15 10.19
CA ASP A 124 -13.04 19.25 10.36
C ASP A 124 -14.49 18.80 10.23
N ASN A 125 -14.71 17.79 9.43
CA ASN A 125 -16.05 17.26 9.19
C ASN A 125 -16.47 16.24 10.24
N GLY A 126 -15.56 15.85 11.06
CA GLY A 126 -15.83 14.83 12.08
C GLY A 126 -15.71 13.45 11.53
#